data_f8e1066e02130eb255a153debac7b55b
#
_entry.id   f8e1066e02130eb255a153debac7b55b
#
_cell.length_a   1.000
_cell.length_b   1.000
_cell.length_c   1.000
_cell.angle_alpha   90.00
_cell.angle_beta   90.00
_cell.angle_gamma   90.00
#
_symmetry.space_group_name_H-M   'P 1'
#
loop_
_entity.id
_entity.type
_entity.pdbx_description
1 polymer ?
#
loop_
_entity_poly.entity_id
_entity_poly.type
_entity_poly.pdbx_seq_one_letter_code
_entity_poly.pdbx_strand_id
1 'polypeptide(L)'
;ASANERDMRLITVVLNVENAEEDIKALFLATASVMDYIANNFVVTTLAEKGTPYEDSHISIINGNEDQIKAIASNNLNIIQRIGSDLEPKVTFKKNKQEFKAPLAAHTPIGTLSYKDTDLIGKGYLKEQPSITMETEKEVAQGFFLKVWWNNFVEYVNKKL
;
A
#
# COMPACT_ATOMS: atom_id res chain seq x y z
N ALA A 1 5.44 16.71 -22.38
CA ALA A 1 3.99 16.50 -22.46
C ALA A 1 3.49 15.78 -21.22
N SER A 2 2.23 15.89 -20.91
CA SER A 2 1.55 15.15 -19.84
C SER A 2 0.14 14.79 -20.26
N ALA A 3 -0.32 13.59 -19.87
CA ALA A 3 -1.66 13.10 -20.07
C ALA A 3 -2.12 12.28 -18.88
N ASN A 4 -3.44 12.14 -18.71
CA ASN A 4 -4.05 11.16 -17.82
C ASN A 4 -4.66 10.05 -18.69
N GLU A 5 -4.20 8.83 -18.51
CA GLU A 5 -4.63 7.70 -19.27
C GLU A 5 -4.80 6.48 -18.34
N ARG A 6 -5.98 5.85 -18.35
CA ARG A 6 -6.28 4.68 -17.52
C ARG A 6 -5.88 4.84 -16.04
N ASP A 7 -6.26 5.96 -15.43
CA ASP A 7 -5.92 6.34 -14.06
C ASP A 7 -4.41 6.58 -13.79
N MET A 8 -3.59 6.59 -14.85
CA MET A 8 -2.18 6.96 -14.78
C MET A 8 -1.98 8.42 -15.17
N ARG A 9 -1.17 9.15 -14.41
CA ARG A 9 -0.62 10.43 -14.86
C ARG A 9 0.71 10.18 -15.56
N LEU A 10 0.75 10.42 -16.86
CA LEU A 10 1.95 10.26 -17.69
C LEU A 10 2.66 11.61 -17.85
N ILE A 11 3.97 11.61 -17.67
CA ILE A 11 4.85 12.75 -17.97
C ILE A 11 5.95 12.24 -18.90
N THR A 12 5.97 12.73 -20.13
CA THR A 12 6.95 12.36 -21.13
C THR A 12 7.89 13.49 -21.44
N VAL A 13 9.19 13.21 -21.42
CA VAL A 13 10.24 14.14 -21.83
C VAL A 13 11.01 13.48 -22.97
N VAL A 14 10.95 14.09 -24.14
CA VAL A 14 11.67 13.63 -25.35
C VAL A 14 12.70 14.69 -25.70
N LEU A 15 13.95 14.27 -25.80
CA LEU A 15 15.08 15.14 -26.11
C LEU A 15 15.77 14.64 -27.35
N ASN A 16 16.41 15.56 -28.09
CA ASN A 16 17.26 15.27 -29.24
C ASN A 16 16.57 14.44 -30.35
N VAL A 17 15.36 14.89 -30.74
CA VAL A 17 14.65 14.33 -31.88
C VAL A 17 15.33 14.83 -33.16
N GLU A 18 15.68 13.91 -34.06
CA GLU A 18 16.22 14.28 -35.39
C GLU A 18 15.22 15.16 -36.13
N ASN A 19 15.72 16.19 -36.79
CA ASN A 19 14.94 17.16 -37.56
C ASN A 19 13.88 17.95 -36.74
N ALA A 20 13.96 17.99 -35.40
CA ALA A 20 12.99 18.71 -34.57
C ALA A 20 12.98 20.24 -34.82
N GLU A 21 14.09 20.79 -35.32
CA GLU A 21 14.19 22.21 -35.69
C GLU A 21 13.48 22.53 -37.01
N GLU A 22 13.46 21.57 -37.94
CA GLU A 22 12.84 21.69 -39.26
C GLU A 22 11.38 21.20 -39.30
N ASP A 23 11.05 20.21 -38.44
CA ASP A 23 9.74 19.60 -38.38
C ASP A 23 9.24 19.40 -36.94
N ILE A 24 8.53 20.42 -36.42
CA ILE A 24 7.86 20.34 -35.12
C ILE A 24 6.92 19.14 -35.02
N LYS A 25 6.37 18.63 -36.12
CA LYS A 25 5.51 17.47 -36.15
C LYS A 25 6.26 16.19 -35.74
N ALA A 26 7.56 16.08 -36.06
CA ALA A 26 8.39 14.94 -35.64
C ALA A 26 8.47 14.85 -34.10
N LEU A 27 8.60 16.00 -33.42
CA LEU A 27 8.62 16.06 -31.96
C LEU A 27 7.29 15.58 -31.36
N PHE A 28 6.16 16.03 -31.90
CA PHE A 28 4.85 15.60 -31.43
C PHE A 28 4.59 14.12 -31.68
N LEU A 29 4.98 13.60 -32.83
CA LEU A 29 4.84 12.17 -33.16
C LEU A 29 5.70 11.30 -32.23
N ALA A 30 6.96 11.69 -31.98
CA ALA A 30 7.81 10.97 -31.04
C ALA A 30 7.22 10.95 -29.61
N THR A 31 6.71 12.08 -29.15
CA THR A 31 6.06 12.19 -27.85
C THR A 31 4.78 11.33 -27.76
N ALA A 32 3.93 11.39 -28.80
CA ALA A 32 2.69 10.59 -28.86
C ALA A 32 3.02 9.09 -28.86
N SER A 33 4.00 8.66 -29.65
CA SER A 33 4.41 7.24 -29.71
C SER A 33 4.84 6.68 -28.34
N VAL A 34 5.56 7.47 -27.53
CA VAL A 34 5.95 7.05 -26.17
C VAL A 34 4.71 6.96 -25.26
N MET A 35 3.80 7.92 -25.33
CA MET A 35 2.56 7.89 -24.56
C MET A 35 1.68 6.71 -24.93
N ASP A 36 1.48 6.48 -26.23
CA ASP A 36 0.71 5.33 -26.77
C ASP A 36 1.34 4.00 -26.34
N TYR A 37 2.67 3.90 -26.38
CA TYR A 37 3.35 2.71 -25.89
C TYR A 37 3.02 2.44 -24.41
N ILE A 38 3.09 3.46 -23.56
CA ILE A 38 2.78 3.30 -22.12
C ILE A 38 1.32 2.93 -21.93
N ALA A 39 0.40 3.64 -22.59
CA ALA A 39 -1.05 3.38 -22.48
C ALA A 39 -1.45 1.98 -22.94
N ASN A 40 -0.76 1.41 -23.93
CA ASN A 40 -1.05 0.09 -24.45
C ASN A 40 -0.36 -1.06 -23.72
N ASN A 41 0.68 -0.79 -22.94
CA ASN A 41 1.50 -1.83 -22.30
C ASN A 41 1.41 -1.84 -20.78
N PHE A 42 0.82 -0.81 -20.14
CA PHE A 42 0.78 -0.71 -18.70
C PHE A 42 -0.62 -0.37 -18.19
N VAL A 43 -0.92 -0.81 -16.97
CA VAL A 43 -2.20 -0.57 -16.28
C VAL A 43 -1.94 -0.32 -14.80
N VAL A 44 -2.81 0.50 -14.18
CA VAL A 44 -2.86 0.64 -12.73
C VAL A 44 -3.66 -0.52 -12.15
N THR A 45 -3.07 -1.23 -11.20
CA THR A 45 -3.73 -2.29 -10.44
C THR A 45 -3.82 -1.87 -8.98
N THR A 46 -5.01 -1.95 -8.39
CA THR A 46 -5.23 -1.71 -6.97
C THR A 46 -5.06 -3.02 -6.21
N LEU A 47 -4.05 -3.10 -5.34
CA LEU A 47 -3.75 -4.27 -4.51
C LEU A 47 -4.50 -4.28 -3.18
N ALA A 48 -4.83 -3.10 -2.67
CA ALA A 48 -5.70 -2.92 -1.51
C ALA A 48 -6.51 -1.64 -1.68
N GLU A 49 -7.81 -1.74 -1.42
CA GLU A 49 -8.72 -0.58 -1.48
C GLU A 49 -8.83 0.06 -0.09
N LYS A 50 -8.94 1.38 -0.05
CA LYS A 50 -9.17 2.13 1.18
C LYS A 50 -10.38 1.60 1.95
N GLY A 51 -10.21 1.37 3.26
CA GLY A 51 -11.25 0.90 4.16
C GLY A 51 -11.50 -0.60 4.08
N THR A 52 -10.81 -1.35 3.22
CA THR A 52 -10.96 -2.81 3.16
C THR A 52 -9.95 -3.51 4.07
N PRO A 53 -10.37 -4.59 4.76
CA PRO A 53 -9.45 -5.41 5.55
C PRO A 53 -8.53 -6.22 4.64
N TYR A 54 -7.24 -6.23 4.94
CA TYR A 54 -6.30 -7.14 4.29
C TYR A 54 -6.31 -8.50 5.02
N GLU A 55 -6.36 -9.60 4.27
CA GLU A 55 -6.61 -10.93 4.83
C GLU A 55 -5.58 -11.34 5.89
N ASP A 56 -4.31 -11.10 5.63
CA ASP A 56 -3.21 -11.44 6.54
C ASP A 56 -2.93 -10.36 7.61
N SER A 57 -3.82 -9.39 7.79
CA SER A 57 -3.60 -8.24 8.69
C SER A 57 -4.13 -8.45 10.11
N HIS A 58 -4.18 -9.69 10.60
CA HIS A 58 -4.60 -9.97 11.97
C HIS A 58 -3.63 -9.39 13.01
N ILE A 59 -4.16 -8.67 13.97
CA ILE A 59 -3.42 -8.15 15.13
C ILE A 59 -4.06 -8.62 16.43
N SER A 60 -3.19 -8.91 17.42
CA SER A 60 -3.62 -9.30 18.76
C SER A 60 -3.81 -8.06 19.63
N ILE A 61 -4.91 -8.05 20.39
CA ILE A 61 -5.28 -6.96 21.29
C ILE A 61 -5.29 -7.47 22.73
N ILE A 62 -4.43 -6.89 23.55
CA ILE A 62 -4.40 -7.17 25.00
C ILE A 62 -5.44 -6.32 25.70
N ASN A 63 -6.18 -6.91 26.62
CA ASN A 63 -7.21 -6.24 27.43
C ASN A 63 -8.35 -5.60 26.63
N GLY A 64 -8.55 -6.01 25.37
CA GLY A 64 -9.66 -5.56 24.55
C GLY A 64 -10.95 -6.36 24.78
N ASN A 65 -12.08 -5.78 24.38
CA ASN A 65 -13.34 -6.50 24.23
C ASN A 65 -13.27 -7.54 23.08
N GLU A 66 -12.32 -7.36 22.15
CA GLU A 66 -11.95 -8.31 21.11
C GLU A 66 -10.47 -8.66 21.28
N ASP A 67 -10.13 -9.95 21.14
CA ASP A 67 -8.75 -10.43 21.28
C ASP A 67 -7.93 -10.25 20.01
N GLN A 68 -8.62 -10.19 18.87
CA GLN A 68 -8.01 -10.00 17.56
C GLN A 68 -8.91 -9.14 16.67
N ILE A 69 -8.30 -8.29 15.87
CA ILE A 69 -8.98 -7.54 14.81
C ILE A 69 -8.18 -7.64 13.52
N LYS A 70 -8.82 -7.37 12.40
CA LYS A 70 -8.15 -7.15 11.11
C LYS A 70 -7.87 -5.66 10.93
N ALA A 71 -6.72 -5.37 10.33
CA ALA A 71 -6.40 -4.02 9.92
C ALA A 71 -7.05 -3.69 8.58
N ILE A 72 -7.45 -2.44 8.42
CA ILE A 72 -7.94 -1.89 7.15
C ILE A 72 -6.89 -0.99 6.50
N ALA A 73 -6.96 -0.86 5.19
CA ALA A 73 -6.12 0.03 4.41
C ALA A 73 -6.53 1.50 4.59
N SER A 74 -5.60 2.37 4.97
CA SER A 74 -5.89 3.81 5.12
C SER A 74 -6.08 4.53 3.78
N ASN A 75 -5.51 3.98 2.71
CA ASN A 75 -5.58 4.47 1.34
C ASN A 75 -5.52 3.31 0.34
N ASN A 76 -5.77 3.60 -0.94
CA ASN A 76 -5.56 2.62 -2.00
C ASN A 76 -4.06 2.35 -2.17
N LEU A 77 -3.68 1.08 -2.27
CA LEU A 77 -2.36 0.66 -2.69
C LEU A 77 -2.39 0.36 -4.19
N ASN A 78 -1.99 1.33 -4.97
CA ASN A 78 -1.96 1.23 -6.43
C ASN A 78 -0.53 0.98 -6.91
N ILE A 79 -0.40 0.10 -7.88
CA ILE A 79 0.85 -0.19 -8.58
C ILE A 79 0.64 -0.08 -10.09
N ILE A 80 1.73 0.05 -10.83
CA ILE A 80 1.72 -0.03 -12.28
C ILE A 80 2.26 -1.40 -12.67
N GLN A 81 1.52 -2.13 -13.48
CA GLN A 81 1.90 -3.44 -14.00
C GLN A 81 1.93 -3.45 -15.52
N ARG A 82 2.72 -4.37 -16.11
CA ARG A 82 2.64 -4.67 -17.55
C ARG A 82 1.34 -5.42 -17.84
N ILE A 83 0.65 -5.04 -18.92
CA ILE A 83 -0.51 -5.78 -19.40
C ILE A 83 -0.05 -7.18 -19.84
N GLY A 84 -0.76 -8.22 -19.37
CA GLY A 84 -0.41 -9.62 -19.66
C GLY A 84 0.78 -10.16 -18.86
N SER A 85 1.19 -9.48 -17.78
CA SER A 85 2.17 -10.05 -16.84
C SER A 85 1.53 -11.16 -16.03
N ASP A 86 2.13 -12.35 -16.03
CA ASP A 86 1.71 -13.50 -15.19
C ASP A 86 2.29 -13.41 -13.76
N LEU A 87 3.00 -12.34 -13.43
CA LEU A 87 3.60 -12.15 -12.11
C LEU A 87 2.56 -11.66 -11.10
N GLU A 88 2.30 -12.49 -10.10
CA GLU A 88 1.47 -12.08 -8.97
C GLU A 88 2.21 -11.05 -8.08
N PRO A 89 1.58 -9.90 -7.81
CA PRO A 89 2.19 -8.88 -6.97
C PRO A 89 2.34 -9.38 -5.53
N LYS A 90 3.56 -9.32 -5.00
CA LYS A 90 3.84 -9.70 -3.61
C LYS A 90 3.62 -8.52 -2.69
N VAL A 91 2.64 -8.65 -1.81
CA VAL A 91 2.32 -7.67 -0.77
C VAL A 91 2.74 -8.21 0.58
N THR A 92 3.35 -7.37 1.41
CA THR A 92 3.81 -7.76 2.73
C THR A 92 3.24 -6.81 3.78
N PHE A 93 2.57 -7.37 4.79
CA PHE A 93 2.11 -6.63 5.96
C PHE A 93 3.15 -6.69 7.08
N LYS A 94 3.63 -5.52 7.52
CA LYS A 94 4.55 -5.38 8.65
C LYS A 94 3.86 -4.65 9.79
N LYS A 95 3.70 -5.31 10.93
CA LYS A 95 3.14 -4.73 12.14
C LYS A 95 4.10 -3.72 12.77
N ASN A 96 3.58 -2.63 13.33
CA ASN A 96 4.37 -1.67 14.10
C ASN A 96 4.79 -2.23 15.47
N LYS A 97 3.96 -3.13 16.04
CA LYS A 97 4.19 -3.81 17.32
C LYS A 97 3.70 -5.25 17.22
N GLN A 98 4.20 -6.11 18.07
CA GLN A 98 3.73 -7.51 18.16
C GLN A 98 2.31 -7.56 18.71
N GLU A 99 2.02 -6.74 19.71
CA GLU A 99 0.74 -6.69 20.42
C GLU A 99 0.29 -5.24 20.63
N PHE A 100 -0.99 -5.02 20.62
CA PHE A 100 -1.62 -3.73 20.88
C PHE A 100 -2.47 -3.84 22.15
N LYS A 101 -2.54 -2.78 22.92
CA LYS A 101 -3.29 -2.76 24.18
C LYS A 101 -4.50 -1.84 24.03
N ALA A 102 -5.68 -2.35 24.41
CA ALA A 102 -6.90 -1.55 24.47
C ALA A 102 -6.87 -0.56 25.66
N PRO A 103 -7.58 0.58 25.57
CA PRO A 103 -8.42 0.97 24.44
C PRO A 103 -7.60 1.48 23.25
N LEU A 104 -8.10 1.24 22.03
CA LEU A 104 -7.54 1.77 20.79
C LEU A 104 -8.60 2.59 20.07
N ALA A 105 -8.25 3.80 19.67
CA ALA A 105 -9.15 4.63 18.86
C ALA A 105 -9.29 4.05 17.44
N ALA A 106 -10.39 4.36 16.77
CA ALA A 106 -10.51 4.14 15.33
C ALA A 106 -9.37 4.84 14.56
N HIS A 107 -8.98 4.30 13.43
CA HIS A 107 -7.90 4.81 12.59
C HIS A 107 -6.52 4.90 13.28
N THR A 108 -6.31 4.09 14.34
CA THR A 108 -4.99 3.97 14.97
C THR A 108 -4.03 3.22 14.02
N PRO A 109 -2.86 3.80 13.68
CA PRO A 109 -1.88 3.14 12.81
C PRO A 109 -1.29 1.90 13.49
N ILE A 110 -1.42 0.74 12.85
CA ILE A 110 -1.00 -0.55 13.39
C ILE A 110 0.07 -1.26 12.58
N GLY A 111 0.27 -0.86 11.34
CA GLY A 111 1.28 -1.45 10.48
C GLY A 111 1.40 -0.75 9.14
N THR A 112 2.21 -1.34 8.29
CA THR A 112 2.43 -0.89 6.92
C THR A 112 2.23 -2.06 5.98
N LEU A 113 1.45 -1.85 4.94
CA LEU A 113 1.30 -2.76 3.81
C LEU A 113 2.18 -2.25 2.69
N SER A 114 3.16 -3.03 2.25
CA SER A 114 4.11 -2.64 1.21
C SER A 114 4.10 -3.65 0.07
N TYR A 115 4.21 -3.13 -1.14
CA TYR A 115 4.41 -3.91 -2.34
C TYR A 115 5.90 -4.12 -2.58
N LYS A 116 6.30 -5.36 -2.85
CA LYS A 116 7.64 -5.69 -3.32
C LYS A 116 7.59 -5.94 -4.81
N ASP A 117 8.14 -5.00 -5.57
CA ASP A 117 8.22 -5.12 -7.02
C ASP A 117 9.22 -6.21 -7.43
N THR A 118 8.75 -7.14 -8.24
CA THR A 118 9.55 -8.24 -8.81
C THR A 118 9.78 -8.07 -10.31
N ASP A 119 9.11 -7.10 -10.94
CA ASP A 119 9.26 -6.77 -12.38
C ASP A 119 9.39 -5.24 -12.55
N LEU A 120 10.57 -4.72 -12.18
CA LEU A 120 10.84 -3.29 -12.26
C LEU A 120 10.66 -2.76 -13.69
N ILE A 121 9.88 -1.70 -13.82
CA ILE A 121 9.70 -0.97 -15.07
C ILE A 121 10.82 0.06 -15.19
N GLY A 122 11.69 -0.11 -16.19
CA GLY A 122 12.82 0.79 -16.41
C GLY A 122 13.79 0.82 -15.22
N LYS A 123 14.00 1.99 -14.64
CA LYS A 123 14.84 2.16 -13.43
C LYS A 123 14.06 2.01 -12.11
N GLY A 124 12.79 1.62 -12.19
CA GLY A 124 11.93 1.45 -11.03
C GLY A 124 11.35 2.77 -10.51
N TYR A 125 11.14 2.85 -9.20
CA TYR A 125 10.49 3.98 -8.55
C TYR A 125 11.46 5.15 -8.33
N LEU A 126 10.99 6.38 -8.54
CA LEU A 126 11.75 7.60 -8.25
C LEU A 126 11.92 7.85 -6.74
N LYS A 127 11.05 7.25 -5.94
CA LYS A 127 11.07 7.28 -4.48
C LYS A 127 11.03 5.86 -3.94
N GLU A 128 10.56 5.68 -2.73
CA GLU A 128 10.34 4.36 -2.15
C GLU A 128 9.23 3.58 -2.89
N GLN A 129 9.28 2.25 -2.76
CA GLN A 129 8.24 1.38 -3.31
C GLN A 129 6.87 1.72 -2.70
N PRO A 130 5.76 1.49 -3.44
CA PRO A 130 4.43 1.79 -2.93
C PRO A 130 4.15 1.10 -1.60
N SER A 131 3.71 1.89 -0.64
CA SER A 131 3.30 1.39 0.67
C SER A 131 2.19 2.27 1.23
N ILE A 132 1.35 1.67 2.07
CA ILE A 132 0.26 2.36 2.77
C ILE A 132 0.25 2.00 4.24
N THR A 133 -0.30 2.88 5.06
CA THR A 133 -0.57 2.59 6.46
C THR A 133 -1.79 1.68 6.57
N MET A 134 -1.69 0.70 7.48
CA MET A 134 -2.81 -0.11 7.93
C MET A 134 -3.26 0.39 9.29
N GLU A 135 -4.57 0.47 9.51
CA GLU A 135 -5.16 1.09 10.70
C GLU A 135 -6.32 0.27 11.25
N THR A 136 -6.75 0.60 12.46
CA THR A 136 -7.96 0.01 13.05
C THR A 136 -9.22 0.53 12.34
N GLU A 137 -10.14 -0.36 11.97
CA GLU A 137 -11.42 0.01 11.36
C GLU A 137 -12.31 0.79 12.33
N LYS A 138 -12.33 0.36 13.57
CA LYS A 138 -13.20 0.88 14.64
C LYS A 138 -12.42 1.03 15.94
N GLU A 139 -13.02 1.72 16.88
CA GLU A 139 -12.56 1.73 18.26
C GLU A 139 -12.61 0.32 18.86
N VAL A 140 -11.54 -0.07 19.57
CA VAL A 140 -11.50 -1.29 20.36
C VAL A 140 -11.54 -0.88 21.83
N ALA A 141 -12.69 -1.09 22.46
CA ALA A 141 -12.90 -0.74 23.85
C ALA A 141 -12.12 -1.71 24.78
N GLN A 142 -11.90 -1.25 26.00
CA GLN A 142 -11.34 -2.11 27.04
C GLN A 142 -12.30 -3.25 27.37
N GLY A 143 -11.78 -4.47 27.51
CA GLY A 143 -12.55 -5.64 27.89
C GLY A 143 -13.07 -5.58 29.33
N PHE A 144 -13.91 -6.54 29.67
CA PHE A 144 -14.50 -6.65 31.01
C PHE A 144 -13.42 -6.66 32.10
N PHE A 145 -13.63 -5.95 33.21
CA PHE A 145 -12.61 -5.68 34.23
C PHE A 145 -11.96 -6.95 34.84
N LEU A 146 -12.69 -8.06 34.99
CA LEU A 146 -12.12 -9.32 35.50
C LEU A 146 -11.11 -9.92 34.51
N LYS A 147 -11.36 -9.84 33.19
CA LYS A 147 -10.41 -10.27 32.15
C LYS A 147 -9.15 -9.43 32.20
N VAL A 148 -9.29 -8.11 32.35
CA VAL A 148 -8.17 -7.18 32.46
C VAL A 148 -7.34 -7.45 33.69
N TRP A 149 -8.02 -7.65 34.85
CA TRP A 149 -7.35 -7.97 36.12
C TRP A 149 -6.59 -9.30 36.03
N TRP A 150 -7.20 -10.34 35.47
CA TRP A 150 -6.58 -11.64 35.28
C TRP A 150 -5.34 -11.57 34.37
N ASN A 151 -5.44 -10.90 33.25
CA ASN A 151 -4.32 -10.72 32.33
C ASN A 151 -3.16 -9.98 33.00
N ASN A 152 -3.44 -8.90 33.72
CA ASN A 152 -2.42 -8.14 34.46
C ASN A 152 -1.79 -8.98 35.58
N PHE A 153 -2.56 -9.83 36.25
CA PHE A 153 -2.04 -10.76 37.27
C PHE A 153 -1.09 -11.79 36.63
N VAL A 154 -1.48 -12.42 35.54
CA VAL A 154 -0.64 -13.39 34.81
C VAL A 154 0.65 -12.71 34.31
N GLU A 155 0.56 -11.50 33.74
CA GLU A 155 1.75 -10.73 33.33
C GLU A 155 2.69 -10.43 34.51
N TYR A 156 2.13 -10.06 35.65
CA TYR A 156 2.91 -9.80 36.87
C TYR A 156 3.64 -11.07 37.35
N VAL A 157 2.96 -12.20 37.36
CA VAL A 157 3.56 -13.50 37.78
C VAL A 157 4.67 -13.90 36.85
N ASN A 158 4.45 -13.82 35.52
CA ASN A 158 5.44 -14.21 34.50
C ASN A 158 6.70 -13.31 34.47
N LYS A 159 6.59 -12.08 34.97
CA LYS A 159 7.75 -11.17 35.07
C LYS A 159 8.57 -11.39 36.35
N LYS A 160 8.00 -12.08 37.36
CA LYS A 160 8.70 -12.31 38.64
C LYS A 160 9.26 -13.71 38.81
N LEU A 161 8.89 -14.64 37.93
CA LEU A 161 9.50 -15.96 37.79
C LEU A 161 10.55 -15.96 36.69
#